data_fa292afc531380ae1041922cea1e526a
#
_entry.id   fa292afc531380ae1041922cea1e526a
#
_cell.length_a   1.000
_cell.length_b   1.000
_cell.length_c   1.000
_cell.angle_alpha   90.00
_cell.angle_beta   90.00
_cell.angle_gamma   90.00
#
_symmetry.space_group_name_H-M   'P 1'
#
loop_
_entity.id
_entity.type
_entity.pdbx_description
1 polymer ?
#
loop_
_entity_poly.entity_id
_entity_poly.type
_entity_poly.pdbx_seq_one_letter_code
_entity_poly.pdbx_strand_id
1 'polypeptide(L)'
;ERAIVPSLLVAAVVQTCATVLCSYRAFPLRLNWDMRHVRSGSAMIKLGLAFTLAGILGNGADLFVRSFLNNAASLQTVGLYNAGYMLSVVYASTLFSALEADFFPRISAVNQLQYTTNVLVNRQIEVGLLIVGPLLVVFVLALPLLVPLLYSSAFAGVVPMVQVLSFNIFFRAISLPLEYIALAKGDSRTYLLLEVVYDVAFVVAVIGGMQLGELWGVGLCLSVMGLFNLVLVACVVQKRFGYRMRRSVFRNIGLQLPWLMLAYATTFVHNMSVYCLVGLALVGISSYLSVGALRKKTRR
;
A
#
# COMPACT_ATOMS: atom_id res chain seq x y z
N GLU A 1 -9.35 19.21 -26.46
CA GLU A 1 -9.41 17.73 -26.43
C GLU A 1 -8.64 17.06 -27.57
N ARG A 2 -8.68 17.63 -28.81
CA ARG A 2 -8.00 17.05 -30.00
C ARG A 2 -6.47 17.00 -29.89
N ALA A 3 -5.84 17.79 -29.01
CA ALA A 3 -4.38 17.81 -28.82
C ALA A 3 -3.88 16.85 -27.74
N ILE A 4 -4.73 16.37 -26.83
CA ILE A 4 -4.33 15.54 -25.67
C ILE A 4 -3.84 14.17 -26.13
N VAL A 5 -4.58 13.49 -27.00
CA VAL A 5 -4.20 12.15 -27.48
C VAL A 5 -2.89 12.18 -28.27
N PRO A 6 -2.70 13.10 -29.25
CA PRO A 6 -1.41 13.20 -29.95
C PRO A 6 -0.23 13.54 -29.03
N SER A 7 -0.42 14.43 -28.03
CA SER A 7 0.66 14.77 -27.10
C SER A 7 1.08 13.58 -26.21
N LEU A 8 0.13 12.76 -25.77
CA LEU A 8 0.42 11.53 -25.02
C LEU A 8 1.14 10.51 -25.89
N LEU A 9 0.77 10.36 -27.16
CA LEU A 9 1.46 9.48 -28.10
C LEU A 9 2.90 9.92 -28.34
N VAL A 10 3.12 11.21 -28.57
CA VAL A 10 4.47 11.77 -28.74
C VAL A 10 5.30 11.54 -27.47
N ALA A 11 4.74 11.82 -26.28
CA ALA A 11 5.43 11.58 -25.02
C ALA A 11 5.82 10.10 -24.85
N ALA A 12 4.90 9.16 -25.17
CA ALA A 12 5.16 7.72 -25.08
C ALA A 12 6.26 7.28 -26.06
N VAL A 13 6.27 7.79 -27.30
CA VAL A 13 7.31 7.51 -28.29
C VAL A 13 8.67 8.04 -27.83
N VAL A 14 8.72 9.28 -27.36
CA VAL A 14 9.97 9.90 -26.85
C VAL A 14 10.51 9.11 -25.65
N GLN A 15 9.65 8.74 -24.70
CA GLN A 15 10.03 7.93 -23.54
C GLN A 15 10.57 6.56 -23.97
N THR A 16 9.91 5.89 -24.90
CA THR A 16 10.34 4.58 -25.41
C THR A 16 11.70 4.68 -26.12
N CYS A 17 11.88 5.67 -26.99
CA CYS A 17 13.15 5.90 -27.68
C CYS A 17 14.28 6.20 -26.70
N ALA A 18 14.04 7.05 -25.70
CA ALA A 18 15.03 7.37 -24.67
C ALA A 18 15.40 6.12 -23.85
N THR A 19 14.42 5.32 -23.45
CA THR A 19 14.65 4.06 -22.71
C THR A 19 15.46 3.07 -23.52
N VAL A 20 15.12 2.87 -24.80
CA VAL A 20 15.88 1.96 -25.69
C VAL A 20 17.30 2.44 -25.88
N LEU A 21 17.51 3.74 -26.09
CA LEU A 21 18.85 4.33 -26.28
C LEU A 21 19.73 4.18 -25.04
N CYS A 22 19.17 4.47 -23.86
CA CYS A 22 19.86 4.31 -22.58
C CYS A 22 20.17 2.82 -22.28
N SER A 23 19.20 1.93 -22.53
CA SER A 23 19.38 0.49 -22.33
C SER A 23 20.44 -0.10 -23.28
N TYR A 24 20.45 0.32 -24.54
CA TYR A 24 21.45 -0.14 -25.53
C TYR A 24 22.88 0.29 -25.15
N ARG A 25 23.03 1.48 -24.57
CA ARG A 25 24.33 1.96 -24.06
C ARG A 25 24.79 1.21 -22.81
N ALA A 26 23.87 0.87 -21.91
CA ALA A 26 24.17 0.21 -20.65
C ALA A 26 24.37 -1.32 -20.81
N PHE A 27 23.60 -1.94 -21.69
CA PHE A 27 23.59 -3.39 -21.93
C PHE A 27 23.55 -3.64 -23.43
N PRO A 28 24.71 -3.83 -24.11
CA PRO A 28 24.74 -4.13 -25.53
C PRO A 28 23.98 -5.44 -25.79
N LEU A 29 22.92 -5.36 -26.57
CA LEU A 29 22.07 -6.50 -26.95
C LEU A 29 22.87 -7.49 -27.79
N ARG A 30 23.39 -8.53 -27.16
CA ARG A 30 23.88 -9.72 -27.85
C ARG A 30 22.75 -10.73 -27.93
N LEU A 31 22.04 -10.75 -29.05
CA LEU A 31 20.97 -11.72 -29.32
C LEU A 31 21.60 -13.11 -29.55
N ASN A 32 21.74 -13.88 -28.48
CA ASN A 32 22.06 -15.31 -28.59
C ASN A 32 20.74 -16.08 -28.62
N TRP A 33 20.38 -16.59 -29.76
CA TRP A 33 19.22 -17.45 -29.96
C TRP A 33 19.55 -18.88 -29.48
N ASP A 34 19.48 -19.10 -28.16
CA ASP A 34 19.58 -20.44 -27.59
C ASP A 34 18.22 -20.83 -27.00
N MET A 35 17.74 -22.02 -27.31
CA MET A 35 16.47 -22.57 -26.81
C MET A 35 16.41 -22.62 -25.28
N ARG A 36 17.53 -22.66 -24.58
CA ARG A 36 17.62 -22.59 -23.13
C ARG A 36 17.12 -21.20 -22.61
N HIS A 37 17.46 -20.13 -23.33
CA HIS A 37 17.02 -18.77 -23.01
C HIS A 37 15.53 -18.58 -23.23
N VAL A 38 14.95 -19.20 -24.25
CA VAL A 38 13.49 -19.19 -24.51
C VAL A 38 12.72 -19.86 -23.37
N ARG A 39 13.23 -20.98 -22.84
CA ARG A 39 12.60 -21.69 -21.72
C ARG A 39 12.67 -20.90 -20.40
N SER A 40 13.79 -20.22 -20.12
CA SER A 40 13.92 -19.30 -18.99
C SER A 40 13.03 -18.07 -19.16
N GLY A 41 12.90 -17.53 -20.39
CA GLY A 41 12.03 -16.40 -20.71
C GLY A 41 10.54 -16.72 -20.49
N SER A 42 10.11 -17.97 -20.70
CA SER A 42 8.71 -18.36 -20.49
C SER A 42 8.22 -18.18 -19.04
N ALA A 43 9.10 -18.37 -18.06
CA ALA A 43 8.78 -18.13 -16.65
C ALA A 43 8.57 -16.62 -16.37
N MET A 44 9.39 -15.77 -16.98
CA MET A 44 9.24 -14.30 -16.87
C MET A 44 7.97 -13.82 -17.57
N ILE A 45 7.62 -14.39 -18.74
CA ILE A 45 6.39 -14.07 -19.45
C ILE A 45 5.17 -14.45 -18.60
N LYS A 46 5.16 -15.64 -17.99
CA LYS A 46 4.07 -16.07 -17.09
C LYS A 46 3.91 -15.13 -15.89
N LEU A 47 5.02 -14.69 -15.30
CA LEU A 47 5.00 -13.75 -14.18
C LEU A 47 4.49 -12.37 -14.63
N GLY A 48 4.97 -11.87 -15.77
CA GLY A 48 4.51 -10.62 -16.36
C GLY A 48 3.01 -10.66 -16.70
N LEU A 49 2.53 -11.77 -17.27
CA LEU A 49 1.12 -11.97 -17.57
C LEU A 49 0.26 -11.98 -16.30
N ALA A 50 0.71 -12.68 -15.25
CA ALA A 50 0.01 -12.67 -13.96
C ALA A 50 -0.04 -11.27 -13.33
N PHE A 51 1.06 -10.50 -13.42
CA PHE A 51 1.10 -9.13 -12.96
C PHE A 51 0.14 -8.21 -13.74
N THR A 52 0.10 -8.36 -15.06
CA THR A 52 -0.83 -7.61 -15.91
C THR A 52 -2.28 -7.95 -15.62
N LEU A 53 -2.59 -9.25 -15.47
CA LEU A 53 -3.94 -9.71 -15.10
C LEU A 53 -4.36 -9.17 -13.72
N ALA A 54 -3.48 -9.22 -12.73
CA ALA A 54 -3.74 -8.63 -11.42
C ALA A 54 -4.06 -7.13 -11.52
N GLY A 55 -3.27 -6.37 -12.30
CA GLY A 55 -3.55 -4.95 -12.53
C GLY A 55 -4.88 -4.68 -13.24
N ILE A 56 -5.28 -5.52 -14.21
CA ILE A 56 -6.58 -5.41 -14.87
C ILE A 56 -7.72 -5.69 -13.89
N LEU A 57 -7.58 -6.72 -13.05
CA LEU A 57 -8.59 -7.08 -12.05
C LEU A 57 -8.74 -5.99 -11.00
N GLY A 58 -7.63 -5.45 -10.47
CA GLY A 58 -7.66 -4.37 -9.48
C GLY A 58 -8.30 -3.09 -10.03
N ASN A 59 -7.93 -2.67 -11.27
CA ASN A 59 -8.59 -1.54 -11.92
C ASN A 59 -10.09 -1.83 -12.19
N GLY A 60 -10.42 -3.08 -12.55
CA GLY A 60 -11.79 -3.52 -12.73
C GLY A 60 -12.61 -3.45 -11.44
N ALA A 61 -12.03 -3.88 -10.33
CA ALA A 61 -12.65 -3.80 -9.00
C ALA A 61 -12.91 -2.34 -8.59
N ASP A 62 -11.94 -1.44 -8.82
CA ASP A 62 -12.08 0.00 -8.54
C ASP A 62 -13.19 0.63 -9.40
N LEU A 63 -13.22 0.33 -10.70
CA LEU A 63 -14.28 0.79 -11.60
C LEU A 63 -15.66 0.25 -11.19
N PHE A 64 -15.74 -1.02 -10.80
CA PHE A 64 -16.98 -1.63 -10.33
C PHE A 64 -17.51 -0.93 -9.07
N VAL A 65 -16.64 -0.69 -8.09
CA VAL A 65 -16.99 0.05 -6.87
C VAL A 65 -17.49 1.45 -7.19
N ARG A 66 -16.79 2.20 -8.05
CA ARG A 66 -17.22 3.54 -8.46
C ARG A 66 -18.56 3.53 -9.18
N SER A 67 -18.78 2.56 -10.07
CA SER A 67 -20.05 2.38 -10.78
C SER A 67 -21.19 2.04 -9.81
N PHE A 68 -20.94 1.15 -8.85
CA PHE A 68 -21.90 0.82 -7.80
C PHE A 68 -22.27 2.06 -6.96
N LEU A 69 -21.28 2.81 -6.48
CA LEU A 69 -21.49 4.01 -5.69
C LEU A 69 -22.27 5.08 -6.46
N ASN A 70 -21.97 5.25 -7.75
CA ASN A 70 -22.67 6.22 -8.60
C ASN A 70 -24.15 5.88 -8.82
N ASN A 71 -24.52 4.61 -8.73
CA ASN A 71 -25.91 4.16 -8.86
C ASN A 71 -26.64 4.06 -7.50
N ALA A 72 -25.92 3.76 -6.42
CA ALA A 72 -26.49 3.47 -5.11
C ALA A 72 -26.44 4.66 -4.14
N ALA A 73 -25.61 5.67 -4.39
CA ALA A 73 -25.38 6.80 -3.48
C ALA A 73 -25.60 8.15 -4.20
N SER A 74 -25.64 9.24 -3.41
CA SER A 74 -25.70 10.58 -3.97
C SER A 74 -24.38 10.98 -4.65
N LEU A 75 -24.44 11.89 -5.63
CA LEU A 75 -23.25 12.42 -6.31
C LEU A 75 -22.25 13.03 -5.31
N GLN A 76 -22.75 13.64 -4.23
CA GLN A 76 -21.95 14.18 -3.15
C GLN A 76 -21.18 13.08 -2.41
N THR A 77 -21.84 11.96 -2.07
CA THR A 77 -21.22 10.81 -1.41
C THR A 77 -20.10 10.20 -2.27
N VAL A 78 -20.34 10.07 -3.58
CA VAL A 78 -19.33 9.60 -4.53
C VAL A 78 -18.11 10.53 -4.57
N GLY A 79 -18.36 11.84 -4.58
CA GLY A 79 -17.30 12.85 -4.52
C GLY A 79 -16.46 12.75 -3.25
N LEU A 80 -17.10 12.61 -2.10
CA LEU A 80 -16.46 12.42 -0.80
C LEU A 80 -15.65 11.11 -0.74
N TYR A 81 -16.24 9.99 -1.22
CA TYR A 81 -15.53 8.71 -1.32
C TYR A 81 -14.26 8.83 -2.16
N ASN A 82 -14.36 9.42 -3.36
CA ASN A 82 -13.22 9.59 -4.25
C ASN A 82 -12.12 10.44 -3.59
N ALA A 83 -12.48 11.53 -2.94
CA ALA A 83 -11.53 12.38 -2.22
C ALA A 83 -10.82 11.61 -1.08
N GLY A 84 -11.58 10.87 -0.27
CA GLY A 84 -11.01 10.04 0.81
C GLY A 84 -10.14 8.92 0.30
N TYR A 85 -10.53 8.24 -0.77
CA TYR A 85 -9.76 7.20 -1.42
C TYR A 85 -8.43 7.75 -1.97
N MET A 86 -8.47 8.89 -2.67
CA MET A 86 -7.26 9.59 -3.15
C MET A 86 -6.30 9.90 -2.01
N LEU A 87 -6.79 10.53 -0.93
CA LEU A 87 -5.97 10.89 0.22
C LEU A 87 -5.33 9.69 0.91
N SER A 88 -6.06 8.58 1.03
CA SER A 88 -5.61 7.42 1.79
C SER A 88 -4.80 6.45 0.94
N VAL A 89 -5.38 5.99 -0.19
CA VAL A 89 -4.81 4.88 -0.96
C VAL A 89 -3.79 5.38 -1.97
N VAL A 90 -4.12 6.43 -2.73
CA VAL A 90 -3.24 6.90 -3.81
C VAL A 90 -1.97 7.54 -3.26
N TYR A 91 -2.07 8.41 -2.25
CA TYR A 91 -0.88 9.02 -1.65
C TYR A 91 -0.05 8.01 -0.84
N ALA A 92 -0.70 7.07 -0.13
CA ALA A 92 0.03 6.01 0.56
C ALA A 92 0.75 5.07 -0.41
N SER A 93 0.17 4.77 -1.59
CA SER A 93 0.81 3.94 -2.61
C SER A 93 2.11 4.56 -3.13
N THR A 94 2.18 5.89 -3.23
CA THR A 94 3.42 6.59 -3.61
C THR A 94 4.54 6.37 -2.60
N LEU A 95 4.22 6.41 -1.29
CA LEU A 95 5.18 6.11 -0.23
C LEU A 95 5.64 4.65 -0.30
N PHE A 96 4.70 3.71 -0.49
CA PHE A 96 5.02 2.29 -0.60
C PHE A 96 5.88 2.01 -1.84
N SER A 97 5.56 2.58 -2.99
CA SER A 97 6.34 2.42 -4.23
C SER A 97 7.80 2.88 -4.05
N ALA A 98 8.03 3.95 -3.30
CA ALA A 98 9.39 4.39 -2.98
C ALA A 98 10.15 3.37 -2.11
N LEU A 99 9.48 2.76 -1.12
CA LEU A 99 10.06 1.71 -0.28
C LEU A 99 10.31 0.41 -1.05
N GLU A 100 9.46 0.10 -2.03
CA GLU A 100 9.52 -1.10 -2.86
C GLU A 100 10.63 -1.05 -3.91
N ALA A 101 10.88 0.11 -4.48
CA ALA A 101 11.89 0.31 -5.52
C ALA A 101 13.29 -0.18 -5.10
N ASP A 102 13.64 -0.04 -3.82
CA ASP A 102 14.89 -0.56 -3.25
C ASP A 102 14.75 -2.03 -2.78
N PHE A 103 13.58 -2.40 -2.26
CA PHE A 103 13.35 -3.72 -1.65
C PHE A 103 13.24 -4.84 -2.68
N PHE A 104 12.47 -4.64 -3.76
CA PHE A 104 12.18 -5.69 -4.75
C PHE A 104 13.42 -6.26 -5.44
N PRO A 105 14.38 -5.45 -5.92
CA PRO A 105 15.63 -5.99 -6.47
C PRO A 105 16.44 -6.82 -5.46
N ARG A 106 16.47 -6.39 -4.19
CA ARG A 106 17.21 -7.09 -3.13
C ARG A 106 16.60 -8.45 -2.80
N ILE A 107 15.26 -8.54 -2.67
CA ILE A 107 14.61 -9.82 -2.38
C ILE A 107 14.70 -10.77 -3.55
N SER A 108 14.63 -10.27 -4.79
CA SER A 108 14.76 -11.06 -6.00
C SER A 108 16.16 -11.67 -6.15
N ALA A 109 17.21 -10.95 -5.75
CA ALA A 109 18.58 -11.44 -5.79
C ALA A 109 18.86 -12.60 -4.83
N VAL A 110 18.11 -12.72 -3.73
CA VAL A 110 18.30 -13.73 -2.67
C VAL A 110 17.15 -14.71 -2.54
N ASN A 111 16.26 -14.78 -3.52
CA ASN A 111 15.02 -15.58 -3.49
C ASN A 111 15.24 -17.07 -3.24
N GLN A 112 16.41 -17.62 -3.60
CA GLN A 112 16.80 -19.01 -3.35
C GLN A 112 17.25 -19.27 -1.90
N LEU A 113 17.62 -18.23 -1.16
CA LEU A 113 18.16 -18.32 0.19
C LEU A 113 17.08 -18.01 1.22
N GLN A 114 16.40 -19.05 1.72
CA GLN A 114 15.25 -18.91 2.65
C GLN A 114 15.57 -18.04 3.88
N TYR A 115 16.73 -18.25 4.50
CA TYR A 115 17.14 -17.48 5.67
C TYR A 115 17.31 -15.99 5.34
N THR A 116 18.02 -15.67 4.26
CA THR A 116 18.29 -14.29 3.83
C THR A 116 17.00 -13.58 3.41
N THR A 117 16.12 -14.28 2.69
CA THR A 117 14.78 -13.77 2.35
C THR A 117 14.00 -13.41 3.61
N ASN A 118 13.95 -14.31 4.61
CA ASN A 118 13.27 -14.03 5.88
C ASN A 118 13.86 -12.82 6.61
N VAL A 119 15.18 -12.68 6.63
CA VAL A 119 15.85 -11.53 7.26
C VAL A 119 15.50 -10.22 6.56
N LEU A 120 15.56 -10.20 5.22
CA LEU A 120 15.26 -9.01 4.41
C LEU A 120 13.81 -8.56 4.58
N VAL A 121 12.85 -9.50 4.45
CA VAL A 121 11.43 -9.18 4.59
C VAL A 121 11.12 -8.64 5.99
N ASN A 122 11.60 -9.31 7.04
CA ASN A 122 11.40 -8.82 8.41
C ASN A 122 12.01 -7.42 8.60
N ARG A 123 13.20 -7.17 8.04
CA ARG A 123 13.85 -5.85 8.12
C ARG A 123 13.05 -4.78 7.38
N GLN A 124 12.50 -5.11 6.21
CA GLN A 124 11.65 -4.20 5.43
C GLN A 124 10.38 -3.83 6.19
N ILE A 125 9.67 -4.82 6.75
CA ILE A 125 8.48 -4.57 7.58
C ILE A 125 8.84 -3.68 8.78
N GLU A 126 9.93 -3.98 9.47
CA GLU A 126 10.36 -3.20 10.63
C GLU A 126 10.69 -1.76 10.30
N VAL A 127 11.41 -1.50 9.20
CA VAL A 127 11.74 -0.15 8.74
C VAL A 127 10.46 0.55 8.26
N GLY A 128 9.63 -0.14 7.48
CA GLY A 128 8.34 0.38 7.01
C GLY A 128 7.45 0.84 8.17
N LEU A 129 7.27 0.01 9.20
CA LEU A 129 6.48 0.36 10.38
C LEU A 129 7.03 1.57 11.15
N LEU A 130 8.37 1.67 11.27
CA LEU A 130 9.01 2.79 11.98
C LEU A 130 8.93 4.11 11.21
N ILE A 131 8.69 4.07 9.90
CA ILE A 131 8.45 5.25 9.06
C ILE A 131 6.95 5.55 8.97
N VAL A 132 6.16 4.55 8.59
CA VAL A 132 4.72 4.71 8.34
C VAL A 132 3.95 5.00 9.62
N GLY A 133 4.32 4.38 10.77
CA GLY A 133 3.63 4.57 12.04
C GLY A 133 3.53 6.05 12.47
N PRO A 134 4.64 6.77 12.66
CA PRO A 134 4.59 8.20 13.01
C PRO A 134 3.92 9.05 11.95
N LEU A 135 4.13 8.74 10.66
CA LEU A 135 3.47 9.46 9.57
C LEU A 135 1.95 9.32 9.65
N LEU A 136 1.43 8.14 9.97
CA LEU A 136 -0.01 7.93 10.15
C LEU A 136 -0.56 8.66 11.38
N VAL A 137 0.20 8.74 12.48
CA VAL A 137 -0.19 9.53 13.65
C VAL A 137 -0.33 11.00 13.26
N VAL A 138 0.65 11.57 12.56
CA VAL A 138 0.58 12.94 12.02
C VAL A 138 -0.61 13.09 11.07
N PHE A 139 -0.76 12.16 10.15
CA PHE A 139 -1.80 12.19 9.12
C PHE A 139 -3.21 12.22 9.75
N VAL A 140 -3.52 11.29 10.66
CA VAL A 140 -4.84 11.20 11.33
C VAL A 140 -5.18 12.48 12.07
N LEU A 141 -4.20 13.06 12.78
CA LEU A 141 -4.39 14.31 13.53
C LEU A 141 -4.47 15.55 12.63
N ALA A 142 -3.78 15.54 11.49
CA ALA A 142 -3.79 16.67 10.57
C ALA A 142 -5.01 16.70 9.64
N LEU A 143 -5.73 15.57 9.46
CA LEU A 143 -6.85 15.45 8.51
C LEU A 143 -7.92 16.55 8.64
N PRO A 144 -8.38 16.94 9.85
CA PRO A 144 -9.37 18.01 9.98
C PRO A 144 -8.91 19.35 9.39
N LEU A 145 -7.61 19.59 9.35
CA LEU A 145 -6.99 20.76 8.75
C LEU A 145 -6.62 20.53 7.26
N LEU A 146 -6.10 19.36 6.93
CA LEU A 146 -5.64 19.02 5.57
C LEU A 146 -6.80 18.95 4.56
N VAL A 147 -7.94 18.37 4.95
CA VAL A 147 -9.06 18.20 4.01
C VAL A 147 -9.64 19.55 3.57
N PRO A 148 -9.99 20.51 4.46
CA PRO A 148 -10.43 21.83 4.02
C PRO A 148 -9.38 22.61 3.23
N LEU A 149 -8.09 22.40 3.52
CA LEU A 149 -6.99 23.09 2.84
C LEU A 149 -6.77 22.56 1.41
N LEU A 150 -6.85 21.23 1.20
CA LEU A 150 -6.57 20.60 -0.09
C LEU A 150 -7.78 20.57 -1.02
N TYR A 151 -8.98 20.43 -0.48
CA TYR A 151 -10.22 20.34 -1.27
C TYR A 151 -11.14 21.57 -1.04
N SER A 152 -11.83 21.58 0.08
CA SER A 152 -12.64 22.67 0.62
C SER A 152 -13.33 22.21 1.90
N SER A 153 -13.98 23.12 2.64
CA SER A 153 -14.80 22.79 3.81
C SER A 153 -15.98 21.85 3.48
N ALA A 154 -16.47 21.85 2.24
CA ALA A 154 -17.54 20.95 1.78
C ALA A 154 -17.15 19.47 1.87
N PHE A 155 -15.85 19.17 1.84
CA PHE A 155 -15.31 17.81 1.94
C PHE A 155 -15.02 17.37 3.38
N ALA A 156 -15.29 18.19 4.40
CA ALA A 156 -15.02 17.84 5.80
C ALA A 156 -15.69 16.52 6.23
N GLY A 157 -16.81 16.15 5.63
CA GLY A 157 -17.51 14.88 5.89
C GLY A 157 -16.72 13.62 5.57
N VAL A 158 -15.60 13.72 4.83
CA VAL A 158 -14.75 12.56 4.52
C VAL A 158 -13.73 12.25 5.63
N VAL A 159 -13.48 13.20 6.53
CA VAL A 159 -12.45 13.09 7.57
C VAL A 159 -12.60 11.82 8.41
N PRO A 160 -13.79 11.47 8.97
CA PRO A 160 -13.94 10.26 9.77
C PRO A 160 -13.64 8.98 9.00
N MET A 161 -14.00 8.90 7.71
CA MET A 161 -13.66 7.78 6.84
C MET A 161 -12.14 7.60 6.73
N VAL A 162 -11.42 8.67 6.41
CA VAL A 162 -9.97 8.64 6.17
C VAL A 162 -9.20 8.33 7.46
N GLN A 163 -9.67 8.84 8.59
CA GLN A 163 -9.07 8.55 9.89
C GLN A 163 -9.11 7.06 10.21
N VAL A 164 -10.26 6.42 10.02
CA VAL A 164 -10.38 4.96 10.22
C VAL A 164 -9.59 4.21 9.16
N LEU A 165 -9.66 4.62 7.89
CA LEU A 165 -8.94 3.98 6.79
C LEU A 165 -7.40 4.00 6.96
N SER A 166 -6.87 4.87 7.81
CA SER A 166 -5.45 4.88 8.18
C SER A 166 -4.96 3.58 8.81
N PHE A 167 -5.83 2.80 9.45
CA PHE A 167 -5.49 1.46 9.94
C PHE A 167 -5.24 0.48 8.80
N ASN A 168 -5.98 0.59 7.68
CA ASN A 168 -5.70 -0.21 6.49
C ASN A 168 -4.28 0.06 5.97
N ILE A 169 -3.88 1.33 5.90
CA ILE A 169 -2.52 1.72 5.46
C ILE A 169 -1.46 1.12 6.40
N PHE A 170 -1.72 1.11 7.70
CA PHE A 170 -0.84 0.48 8.69
C PHE A 170 -0.68 -1.03 8.43
N PHE A 171 -1.76 -1.76 8.21
CA PHE A 171 -1.72 -3.19 7.90
C PHE A 171 -1.08 -3.47 6.55
N ARG A 172 -1.31 -2.60 5.55
CA ARG A 172 -0.69 -2.69 4.23
C ARG A 172 0.84 -2.56 4.29
N ALA A 173 1.37 -1.74 5.19
CA ALA A 173 2.82 -1.62 5.42
C ALA A 173 3.47 -2.94 5.86
N ILE A 174 2.70 -3.87 6.41
CA ILE A 174 3.17 -5.19 6.84
C ILE A 174 2.91 -6.24 5.75
N SER A 175 1.71 -6.24 5.14
CA SER A 175 1.31 -7.27 4.16
C SER A 175 2.09 -7.15 2.86
N LEU A 176 2.36 -5.95 2.40
CA LEU A 176 2.97 -5.69 1.11
C LEU A 176 4.36 -6.34 0.93
N PRO A 177 5.34 -6.21 1.87
CA PRO A 177 6.59 -6.94 1.77
C PRO A 177 6.45 -8.47 1.80
N LEU A 178 5.36 -9.00 2.39
CA LEU A 178 5.06 -10.43 2.39
C LEU A 178 4.57 -10.89 1.02
N GLU A 179 3.72 -10.12 0.36
CA GLU A 179 3.19 -10.39 -1.00
C GLU A 179 4.34 -10.49 -2.01
N TYR A 180 5.38 -9.66 -1.87
CA TYR A 180 6.57 -9.70 -2.72
C TYR A 180 7.38 -10.98 -2.62
N ILE A 181 7.22 -11.81 -1.58
CA ILE A 181 7.89 -13.12 -1.50
C ILE A 181 7.41 -14.03 -2.65
N ALA A 182 6.09 -14.05 -2.92
CA ALA A 182 5.54 -14.85 -4.01
C ALA A 182 6.06 -14.36 -5.37
N LEU A 183 6.09 -13.04 -5.57
CA LEU A 183 6.57 -12.40 -6.79
C LEU A 183 8.07 -12.67 -7.01
N ALA A 184 8.91 -12.48 -5.99
CA ALA A 184 10.36 -12.71 -6.06
C ALA A 184 10.71 -14.17 -6.31
N LYS A 185 9.91 -15.11 -5.79
CA LYS A 185 10.08 -16.56 -6.04
C LYS A 185 9.50 -17.01 -7.39
N GLY A 186 8.91 -16.11 -8.18
CA GLY A 186 8.32 -16.43 -9.48
C GLY A 186 7.04 -17.26 -9.40
N ASP A 187 6.40 -17.32 -8.21
CA ASP A 187 5.14 -18.05 -8.04
C ASP A 187 3.95 -17.17 -8.45
N SER A 188 3.78 -17.04 -9.76
CA SER A 188 2.73 -16.25 -10.38
C SER A 188 1.32 -16.66 -9.97
N ARG A 189 1.09 -17.95 -9.68
CA ARG A 189 -0.23 -18.46 -9.25
C ARG A 189 -0.60 -17.95 -7.87
N THR A 190 0.33 -18.07 -6.91
CA THR A 190 0.08 -17.59 -5.55
C THR A 190 -0.09 -16.08 -5.53
N TYR A 191 0.75 -15.34 -6.27
CA TYR A 191 0.63 -13.89 -6.40
C TYR A 191 -0.75 -13.49 -6.95
N LEU A 192 -1.15 -14.03 -8.11
CA LEU A 192 -2.45 -13.72 -8.71
C LEU A 192 -3.63 -14.09 -7.80
N LEU A 193 -3.55 -15.23 -7.10
CA LEU A 193 -4.62 -15.65 -6.19
C LEU A 193 -4.77 -14.69 -5.00
N LEU A 194 -3.65 -14.21 -4.43
CA LEU A 194 -3.68 -13.22 -3.35
C LEU A 194 -4.30 -11.89 -3.82
N GLU A 195 -3.95 -11.42 -5.03
CA GLU A 195 -4.54 -10.20 -5.61
C GLU A 195 -6.04 -10.35 -5.87
N VAL A 196 -6.47 -11.48 -6.46
CA VAL A 196 -7.90 -11.73 -6.69
C VAL A 196 -8.69 -11.72 -5.37
N VAL A 197 -8.17 -12.38 -4.33
CA VAL A 197 -8.83 -12.38 -3.01
C VAL A 197 -8.87 -10.98 -2.42
N TYR A 198 -7.80 -10.21 -2.57
CA TYR A 198 -7.76 -8.80 -2.15
C TYR A 198 -8.81 -7.96 -2.86
N ASP A 199 -8.90 -8.06 -4.19
CA ASP A 199 -9.86 -7.29 -5.01
C ASP A 199 -11.31 -7.63 -4.67
N VAL A 200 -11.62 -8.92 -4.52
CA VAL A 200 -12.95 -9.37 -4.08
C VAL A 200 -13.29 -8.85 -2.69
N ALA A 201 -12.35 -8.96 -1.75
CA ALA A 201 -12.52 -8.45 -0.39
C ALA A 201 -12.70 -6.92 -0.37
N PHE A 202 -11.99 -6.20 -1.24
CA PHE A 202 -12.13 -4.76 -1.42
C PHE A 202 -13.54 -4.37 -1.87
N VAL A 203 -14.06 -5.03 -2.91
CA VAL A 203 -15.43 -4.78 -3.39
C VAL A 203 -16.46 -5.05 -2.29
N VAL A 204 -16.35 -6.19 -1.62
CA VAL A 204 -17.26 -6.58 -0.52
C VAL A 204 -17.17 -5.58 0.64
N ALA A 205 -15.97 -5.12 1.00
CA ALA A 205 -15.75 -4.17 2.08
C ALA A 205 -16.39 -2.80 1.77
N VAL A 206 -16.27 -2.31 0.54
CA VAL A 206 -16.88 -1.01 0.18
C VAL A 206 -18.40 -1.11 0.13
N ILE A 207 -18.95 -2.14 -0.51
CA ILE A 207 -20.40 -2.35 -0.60
C ILE A 207 -21.00 -2.54 0.80
N GLY A 208 -20.42 -3.44 1.60
CA GLY A 208 -20.87 -3.70 2.96
C GLY A 208 -20.73 -2.47 3.87
N GLY A 209 -19.63 -1.74 3.73
CA GLY A 209 -19.37 -0.52 4.49
C GLY A 209 -20.40 0.58 4.23
N MET A 210 -20.81 0.77 2.98
CA MET A 210 -21.86 1.72 2.60
C MET A 210 -23.20 1.37 3.25
N GLN A 211 -23.52 0.09 3.38
CA GLN A 211 -24.77 -0.37 4.02
C GLN A 211 -24.73 -0.23 5.55
N LEU A 212 -23.56 -0.36 6.18
CA LEU A 212 -23.38 -0.35 7.63
C LEU A 212 -23.32 1.06 8.24
N GLY A 213 -22.79 2.04 7.51
CA GLY A 213 -22.56 3.36 8.08
C GLY A 213 -22.04 4.39 7.08
N GLU A 214 -22.50 4.31 5.84
CA GLU A 214 -22.09 5.21 4.77
C GLU A 214 -20.55 5.29 4.65
N LEU A 215 -19.99 6.49 4.55
CA LEU A 215 -18.54 6.69 4.36
C LEU A 215 -17.70 6.20 5.56
N TRP A 216 -18.16 6.42 6.79
CA TRP A 216 -17.44 5.90 7.97
C TRP A 216 -17.42 4.37 7.99
N GLY A 217 -18.55 3.74 7.64
CA GLY A 217 -18.65 2.28 7.48
C GLY A 217 -17.70 1.74 6.44
N VAL A 218 -17.52 2.43 5.31
CA VAL A 218 -16.53 2.07 4.29
C VAL A 218 -15.12 2.10 4.85
N GLY A 219 -14.75 3.18 5.59
CA GLY A 219 -13.45 3.26 6.26
C GLY A 219 -13.20 2.09 7.22
N LEU A 220 -14.22 1.72 8.01
CA LEU A 220 -14.15 0.61 8.96
C LEU A 220 -14.00 -0.74 8.24
N CYS A 221 -14.86 -1.03 7.26
CA CYS A 221 -14.80 -2.29 6.51
C CYS A 221 -13.49 -2.46 5.75
N LEU A 222 -12.96 -1.40 5.15
CA LEU A 222 -11.64 -1.43 4.50
C LEU A 222 -10.50 -1.65 5.50
N SER A 223 -10.62 -1.14 6.72
CA SER A 223 -9.61 -1.39 7.76
C SER A 223 -9.65 -2.83 8.27
N VAL A 224 -10.83 -3.39 8.45
CA VAL A 224 -11.03 -4.81 8.78
C VAL A 224 -10.52 -5.70 7.65
N MET A 225 -10.81 -5.34 6.40
CA MET A 225 -10.30 -6.02 5.21
C MET A 225 -8.76 -5.98 5.16
N GLY A 226 -8.14 -4.84 5.50
CA GLY A 226 -6.67 -4.74 5.58
C GLY A 226 -6.06 -5.69 6.61
N LEU A 227 -6.69 -5.84 7.77
CA LEU A 227 -6.29 -6.82 8.78
C LEU A 227 -6.50 -8.27 8.28
N PHE A 228 -7.63 -8.55 7.63
CA PHE A 228 -7.90 -9.84 7.01
C PHE A 228 -6.84 -10.19 5.96
N ASN A 229 -6.52 -9.25 5.06
CA ASN A 229 -5.48 -9.44 4.05
C ASN A 229 -4.10 -9.72 4.68
N LEU A 230 -3.73 -8.99 5.73
CA LEU A 230 -2.48 -9.23 6.45
C LEU A 230 -2.42 -10.66 7.01
N VAL A 231 -3.47 -11.12 7.66
CA VAL A 231 -3.54 -12.49 8.22
C VAL A 231 -3.49 -13.53 7.11
N LEU A 232 -4.26 -13.34 6.04
CA LEU A 232 -4.30 -14.24 4.88
C LEU A 232 -2.91 -14.39 4.25
N VAL A 233 -2.29 -13.26 3.89
CA VAL A 233 -0.97 -13.24 3.26
C VAL A 233 0.08 -13.87 4.18
N ALA A 234 0.09 -13.52 5.47
CA ALA A 234 1.02 -14.10 6.43
C ALA A 234 0.85 -15.64 6.53
N CYS A 235 -0.38 -16.13 6.58
CA CYS A 235 -0.66 -17.58 6.61
C CYS A 235 -0.21 -18.29 5.33
N VAL A 236 -0.51 -17.72 4.16
CA VAL A 236 -0.14 -18.30 2.87
C VAL A 236 1.37 -18.35 2.72
N VAL A 237 2.05 -17.24 3.01
CA VAL A 237 3.50 -17.12 2.87
C VAL A 237 4.24 -17.99 3.89
N GLN A 238 3.71 -18.13 5.10
CA GLN A 238 4.25 -19.04 6.10
C GLN A 238 4.12 -20.51 5.66
N LYS A 239 2.95 -20.94 5.21
CA LYS A 239 2.70 -22.33 4.81
C LYS A 239 3.43 -22.70 3.52
N ARG A 240 3.43 -21.81 2.52
CA ARG A 240 3.95 -22.11 1.17
C ARG A 240 5.44 -21.87 1.03
N PHE A 241 5.95 -20.81 1.66
CA PHE A 241 7.35 -20.38 1.52
C PHE A 241 8.15 -20.51 2.82
N GLY A 242 7.57 -21.03 3.90
CA GLY A 242 8.28 -21.23 5.19
C GLY A 242 8.74 -19.92 5.84
N TYR A 243 8.09 -18.77 5.50
CA TYR A 243 8.41 -17.49 6.12
C TYR A 243 8.09 -17.52 7.61
N ARG A 244 8.94 -16.88 8.41
CA ARG A 244 8.73 -16.74 9.86
C ARG A 244 8.87 -15.28 10.27
N MET A 245 7.79 -14.73 10.77
CA MET A 245 7.79 -13.38 11.34
C MET A 245 8.61 -13.34 12.63
N ARG A 246 9.54 -12.41 12.73
CA ARG A 246 10.41 -12.25 13.91
C ARG A 246 9.66 -11.55 15.04
N ARG A 247 10.03 -11.86 16.28
CA ARG A 247 9.52 -11.18 17.49
C ARG A 247 9.71 -9.66 17.45
N SER A 248 10.74 -9.18 16.77
CA SER A 248 10.99 -7.74 16.58
C SER A 248 9.92 -7.03 15.75
N VAL A 249 9.31 -7.71 14.77
CA VAL A 249 8.17 -7.18 14.00
C VAL A 249 6.96 -7.02 14.92
N PHE A 250 6.60 -8.04 15.69
CA PHE A 250 5.49 -7.96 16.65
C PHE A 250 5.72 -6.85 17.70
N ARG A 251 6.95 -6.69 18.16
CA ARG A 251 7.30 -5.59 19.07
C ARG A 251 7.08 -4.22 18.41
N ASN A 252 7.44 -4.06 17.13
CA ASN A 252 7.23 -2.79 16.43
C ASN A 252 5.74 -2.54 16.13
N ILE A 253 4.96 -3.59 15.84
CA ILE A 253 3.49 -3.49 15.75
C ILE A 253 2.92 -3.01 17.09
N GLY A 254 3.29 -3.68 18.19
CA GLY A 254 2.87 -3.30 19.54
C GLY A 254 3.38 -1.93 20.01
N LEU A 255 4.44 -1.42 19.39
CA LEU A 255 4.93 -0.07 19.63
C LEU A 255 4.11 0.98 18.85
N GLN A 256 3.79 0.75 17.58
CA GLN A 256 3.22 1.77 16.69
C GLN A 256 1.68 1.76 16.69
N LEU A 257 1.05 0.58 16.74
CA LEU A 257 -0.40 0.47 16.68
C LEU A 257 -1.11 1.21 17.84
N PRO A 258 -0.65 1.14 19.11
CA PRO A 258 -1.27 1.89 20.20
C PRO A 258 -1.20 3.40 19.99
N TRP A 259 -0.12 3.95 19.42
CA TRP A 259 -0.02 5.37 19.13
C TRP A 259 -1.01 5.80 18.04
N LEU A 260 -1.21 4.97 17.02
CA LEU A 260 -2.23 5.21 16.01
C LEU A 260 -3.65 5.14 16.61
N MET A 261 -3.91 4.18 17.49
CA MET A 261 -5.18 4.08 18.21
C MET A 261 -5.44 5.30 19.11
N LEU A 262 -4.41 5.76 19.84
CA LEU A 262 -4.51 6.97 20.66
C LEU A 262 -4.73 8.21 19.80
N ALA A 263 -4.04 8.35 18.66
CA ALA A 263 -4.25 9.43 17.73
C ALA A 263 -5.71 9.44 17.21
N TYR A 264 -6.24 8.27 16.85
CA TYR A 264 -7.64 8.15 16.46
C TYR A 264 -8.59 8.47 17.64
N ALA A 265 -8.29 8.00 18.84
CA ALA A 265 -9.11 8.31 20.01
C ALA A 265 -9.13 9.81 20.35
N THR A 266 -8.05 10.56 20.10
CA THR A 266 -8.02 12.01 20.30
C THR A 266 -8.94 12.76 19.34
N THR A 267 -9.34 12.18 18.22
CA THR A 267 -10.27 12.82 17.26
C THR A 267 -11.68 12.98 17.82
N PHE A 268 -12.04 12.27 18.89
CA PHE A 268 -13.30 12.42 19.60
C PHE A 268 -13.28 13.53 20.66
N VAL A 269 -12.12 14.15 20.91
CA VAL A 269 -11.99 15.23 21.87
C VAL A 269 -12.49 16.54 21.26
N HIS A 270 -13.55 17.11 21.78
CA HIS A 270 -14.17 18.34 21.29
C HIS A 270 -13.37 19.62 21.64
N ASN A 271 -12.52 19.57 22.66
CA ASN A 271 -11.74 20.73 23.08
C ASN A 271 -10.49 20.89 22.20
N MET A 272 -10.47 21.94 21.36
CA MET A 272 -9.41 22.18 20.38
C MET A 272 -8.04 22.35 21.05
N SER A 273 -7.94 22.98 22.22
CA SER A 273 -6.67 23.15 22.94
C SER A 273 -6.12 21.80 23.42
N VAL A 274 -6.99 20.94 23.96
CA VAL A 274 -6.61 19.58 24.41
C VAL A 274 -6.23 18.73 23.21
N TYR A 275 -6.98 18.81 22.10
CA TYR A 275 -6.67 18.12 20.84
C TYR A 275 -5.28 18.45 20.33
N CYS A 276 -4.94 19.75 20.24
CA CYS A 276 -3.64 20.19 19.77
C CYS A 276 -2.50 19.77 20.73
N LEU A 277 -2.66 19.94 22.05
CA LEU A 277 -1.62 19.57 23.02
C LEU A 277 -1.36 18.06 23.04
N VAL A 278 -2.43 17.25 23.12
CA VAL A 278 -2.30 15.79 23.11
C VAL A 278 -1.77 15.31 21.77
N GLY A 279 -2.26 15.90 20.67
CA GLY A 279 -1.80 15.55 19.32
C GLY A 279 -0.31 15.82 19.13
N LEU A 280 0.18 16.98 19.52
CA LEU A 280 1.62 17.31 19.44
C LEU A 280 2.47 16.37 20.32
N ALA A 281 1.99 16.05 21.52
CA ALA A 281 2.67 15.10 22.40
C ALA A 281 2.75 13.69 21.75
N LEU A 282 1.67 13.19 21.17
CA LEU A 282 1.62 11.89 20.49
C LEU A 282 2.58 11.84 19.29
N VAL A 283 2.57 12.88 18.46
CA VAL A 283 3.48 13.01 17.32
C VAL A 283 4.94 13.03 17.81
N GLY A 284 5.25 13.83 18.82
CA GLY A 284 6.61 13.94 19.37
C GLY A 284 7.11 12.61 19.92
N ILE A 285 6.30 11.93 20.73
CA ILE A 285 6.68 10.65 21.36
C ILE A 285 6.80 9.54 20.29
N SER A 286 5.82 9.40 19.39
CA SER A 286 5.85 8.38 18.33
C SER A 286 7.08 8.58 17.43
N SER A 287 7.38 9.81 17.02
CA SER A 287 8.54 10.15 16.21
C SER A 287 9.86 9.88 16.94
N TYR A 288 9.97 10.28 18.21
CA TYR A 288 11.16 10.05 19.03
C TYR A 288 11.48 8.56 19.18
N LEU A 289 10.47 7.75 19.50
CA LEU A 289 10.60 6.28 19.64
C LEU A 289 11.00 5.64 18.32
N SER A 290 10.42 6.07 17.21
CA SER A 290 10.72 5.54 15.88
C SER A 290 12.13 5.89 15.42
N VAL A 291 12.55 7.13 15.56
CA VAL A 291 13.91 7.57 15.22
C VAL A 291 14.95 6.89 16.11
N GLY A 292 14.66 6.74 17.42
CA GLY A 292 15.53 6.00 18.35
C GLY A 292 15.70 4.53 17.96
N ALA A 293 14.61 3.87 17.53
CA ALA A 293 14.64 2.49 17.06
C ALA A 293 15.38 2.36 15.72
N LEU A 294 15.18 3.30 14.78
CA LEU A 294 15.89 3.34 13.50
C LEU A 294 17.39 3.51 13.67
N ARG A 295 17.84 4.48 14.49
CA ARG A 295 19.26 4.73 14.78
C ARG A 295 19.98 3.50 15.35
N LYS A 296 19.32 2.74 16.24
CA LYS A 296 19.86 1.48 16.78
C LYS A 296 20.03 0.40 15.70
N LYS A 297 19.22 0.42 14.63
CA LYS A 297 19.30 -0.55 13.52
C LYS A 297 20.33 -0.18 12.46
N THR A 298 20.57 1.09 12.23
CA THR A 298 21.56 1.57 11.26
C THR A 298 23.01 1.38 11.79
N ARG A 299 23.18 1.31 13.11
CA ARG A 299 24.49 1.09 13.76
C ARG A 299 24.87 -0.40 13.89
N ARG A 300 23.97 -1.33 13.53
CA ARG A 300 24.21 -2.78 13.49
C ARG A 300 24.15 -3.31 12.05
#